data_b604300c75646b25efe5bd86cfb33806
#
_entry.id   b604300c75646b25efe5bd86cfb33806
#
_cell.length_a   1.000
_cell.length_b   1.000
_cell.length_c   1.000
_cell.angle_alpha   90.00
_cell.angle_beta   90.00
_cell.angle_gamma   90.00
#
_symmetry.space_group_name_H-M   'P 1'
#
loop_
_entity.id
_entity.type
_entity.pdbx_description
1 polymer ?
#
loop_
_entity_poly.entity_id
_entity_poly.type
_entity_poly.pdbx_seq_one_letter_code
_entity_poly.pdbx_strand_id
1 'polypeptide(L)'
;NMTAYTEVKEALDEMGIDLNMIEDQEPDPALGNGGLGRLAACFLDSIATLGLPGEGIGLNYHFGLFKQVFKDNLQTAEKDAWLEKQSWLTKTDTSFDVYFGKKKVTSRLYDIDVIGYDSGVNKLRLFDLESVDESLVKDGITFDKEDVEKNLTLFLYPDDSDEAGNLLRIYQQYFMVSNAAQLILKEMR
;
A
#
# COMPACT_ATOMS: atom_id res chain seq x y z
N ASN A 1 -14.90 8.69 -9.91
CA ASN A 1 -15.97 9.03 -8.96
C ASN A 1 -16.37 10.52 -8.97
N MET A 2 -15.50 11.41 -9.45
CA MET A 2 -15.85 12.82 -9.60
C MET A 2 -16.84 13.01 -10.75
N THR A 3 -17.77 13.95 -10.63
CA THR A 3 -18.81 14.24 -11.63
C THR A 3 -18.28 14.79 -12.97
N ALA A 4 -16.97 14.80 -13.17
CA ALA A 4 -16.28 15.34 -14.34
C ALA A 4 -15.96 14.30 -15.45
N TYR A 5 -16.56 13.11 -15.41
CA TYR A 5 -16.24 12.05 -16.38
C TYR A 5 -16.50 12.47 -17.81
N THR A 6 -17.64 13.10 -18.06
CA THR A 6 -18.05 13.50 -19.41
C THR A 6 -17.09 14.56 -19.97
N GLU A 7 -16.78 15.58 -19.17
CA GLU A 7 -15.90 16.68 -19.57
C GLU A 7 -14.46 16.18 -19.82
N VAL A 8 -13.96 15.30 -18.96
CA VAL A 8 -12.63 14.69 -19.12
C VAL A 8 -12.59 13.83 -20.38
N LYS A 9 -13.63 13.00 -20.60
CA LYS A 9 -13.73 12.17 -21.78
C LYS A 9 -13.75 13.00 -23.06
N GLU A 10 -14.58 14.04 -23.13
CA GLU A 10 -14.67 14.93 -24.28
C GLU A 10 -13.34 15.62 -24.57
N ALA A 11 -12.66 16.15 -23.54
CA ALA A 11 -11.34 16.77 -23.69
C ALA A 11 -10.27 15.79 -24.21
N LEU A 12 -10.28 14.54 -23.74
CA LEU A 12 -9.37 13.51 -24.23
C LEU A 12 -9.69 13.09 -25.66
N ASP A 13 -10.97 12.92 -25.99
CA ASP A 13 -11.42 12.60 -27.35
C ASP A 13 -10.98 13.69 -28.36
N GLU A 14 -11.04 14.99 -27.99
CA GLU A 14 -10.52 16.11 -28.79
C GLU A 14 -9.00 16.00 -29.02
N MET A 15 -8.27 15.45 -28.07
CA MET A 15 -6.83 15.20 -28.18
C MET A 15 -6.50 13.89 -28.93
N GLY A 16 -7.51 13.11 -29.34
CA GLY A 16 -7.35 11.83 -29.99
C GLY A 16 -6.94 10.71 -29.03
N ILE A 17 -7.24 10.83 -27.74
CA ILE A 17 -6.88 9.90 -26.67
C ILE A 17 -8.15 9.20 -26.16
N ASP A 18 -8.17 7.87 -26.17
CA ASP A 18 -9.26 7.08 -25.57
C ASP A 18 -9.06 6.95 -24.06
N LEU A 19 -10.01 7.44 -23.27
CA LEU A 19 -9.99 7.38 -21.81
C LEU A 19 -9.86 5.93 -21.29
N ASN A 20 -10.56 4.97 -21.91
CA ASN A 20 -10.48 3.57 -21.48
C ASN A 20 -9.06 3.01 -21.64
N MET A 21 -8.34 3.40 -22.68
CA MET A 21 -6.95 2.98 -22.87
C MET A 21 -6.01 3.55 -21.79
N ILE A 22 -6.31 4.72 -21.25
CA ILE A 22 -5.53 5.31 -20.14
C ILE A 22 -5.86 4.60 -18.83
N GLU A 23 -7.13 4.35 -18.55
CA GLU A 23 -7.58 3.63 -17.35
C GLU A 23 -6.95 2.24 -17.26
N ASP A 24 -6.82 1.53 -18.37
CA ASP A 24 -6.17 0.22 -18.45
C ASP A 24 -4.65 0.24 -18.16
N GLN A 25 -4.02 1.41 -18.22
CA GLN A 25 -2.59 1.55 -17.93
C GLN A 25 -2.30 1.88 -16.46
N GLU A 26 -3.30 2.28 -15.69
CA GLU A 26 -3.12 2.62 -14.30
C GLU A 26 -3.05 1.34 -13.44
N PRO A 27 -1.93 1.10 -12.72
CA PRO A 27 -1.81 -0.07 -11.88
C PRO A 27 -2.66 0.06 -10.63
N ASP A 28 -3.31 -1.03 -10.23
CA ASP A 28 -4.02 -1.09 -8.96
C ASP A 28 -3.06 -0.99 -7.77
N PRO A 29 -3.45 -0.28 -6.70
CA PRO A 29 -2.69 -0.26 -5.44
C PRO A 29 -2.55 -1.66 -4.83
N ALA A 30 -1.33 -2.07 -4.53
CA ALA A 30 -1.05 -3.36 -3.89
C ALA A 30 -1.16 -3.25 -2.35
N LEU A 31 -2.38 -3.13 -1.84
CA LEU A 31 -2.68 -2.86 -0.42
C LEU A 31 -3.36 -4.04 0.29
N GLY A 32 -3.68 -5.11 -0.42
CA GLY A 32 -4.32 -6.28 0.15
C GLY A 32 -4.16 -7.52 -0.73
N ASN A 33 -4.22 -8.69 -0.09
CA ASN A 33 -4.03 -9.98 -0.73
C ASN A 33 -5.32 -10.82 -0.70
N GLY A 34 -6.28 -10.51 -1.54
CA GLY A 34 -7.50 -11.29 -1.71
C GLY A 34 -8.76 -10.62 -1.19
N GLY A 35 -9.77 -11.43 -0.80
CA GLY A 35 -11.14 -10.98 -0.55
C GLY A 35 -11.29 -9.95 0.57
N LEU A 36 -10.56 -10.10 1.67
CA LEU A 36 -10.64 -9.17 2.80
C LEU A 36 -10.04 -7.79 2.44
N GLY A 37 -8.92 -7.75 1.72
CA GLY A 37 -8.32 -6.51 1.25
C GLY A 37 -9.25 -5.78 0.26
N ARG A 38 -9.85 -6.50 -0.67
CA ARG A 38 -10.84 -5.93 -1.60
C ARG A 38 -12.08 -5.40 -0.88
N LEU A 39 -12.58 -6.14 0.13
CA LEU A 39 -13.73 -5.73 0.93
C LEU A 39 -13.44 -4.43 1.70
N ALA A 40 -12.25 -4.31 2.30
CA ALA A 40 -11.82 -3.08 2.97
C ALA A 40 -11.81 -1.88 2.01
N ALA A 41 -11.29 -2.04 0.79
CA ALA A 41 -11.32 -1.00 -0.24
C ALA A 41 -12.76 -0.58 -0.59
N CYS A 42 -13.65 -1.55 -0.79
CA CYS A 42 -15.06 -1.26 -1.08
C CYS A 42 -15.76 -0.52 0.08
N PHE A 43 -15.44 -0.85 1.33
CA PHE A 43 -15.99 -0.12 2.47
C PHE A 43 -15.46 1.30 2.57
N LEU A 44 -14.18 1.53 2.33
CA LEU A 44 -13.62 2.89 2.32
C LEU A 44 -14.27 3.77 1.24
N ASP A 45 -14.44 3.23 0.03
CA ASP A 45 -15.14 3.92 -1.06
C ASP A 45 -16.60 4.23 -0.69
N SER A 46 -17.31 3.25 -0.09
CA SER A 46 -18.69 3.43 0.36
C SER A 46 -18.83 4.47 1.46
N ILE A 47 -17.92 4.48 2.45
CA ILE A 47 -17.91 5.46 3.54
C ILE A 47 -17.67 6.87 2.97
N ALA A 48 -16.73 7.03 2.06
CA ALA A 48 -16.47 8.29 1.39
C ALA A 48 -17.67 8.76 0.55
N THR A 49 -18.29 7.86 -0.20
CA THR A 49 -19.48 8.14 -1.02
C THR A 49 -20.68 8.57 -0.19
N LEU A 50 -20.85 8.02 0.99
CA LEU A 50 -21.90 8.41 1.94
C LEU A 50 -21.60 9.70 2.71
N GLY A 51 -20.43 10.32 2.48
CA GLY A 51 -20.01 11.52 3.20
C GLY A 51 -19.76 11.28 4.69
N LEU A 52 -19.50 10.04 5.10
CA LEU A 52 -19.22 9.69 6.47
C LEU A 52 -17.72 9.87 6.76
N PRO A 53 -17.33 10.41 7.94
CA PRO A 53 -15.95 10.49 8.33
C PRO A 53 -15.40 9.09 8.61
N GLY A 54 -14.31 8.73 7.96
CA GLY A 54 -13.66 7.44 8.15
C GLY A 54 -12.29 7.39 7.48
N GLU A 55 -11.33 6.77 8.15
CA GLU A 55 -9.98 6.60 7.62
C GLU A 55 -9.59 5.13 7.61
N GLY A 56 -8.93 4.71 6.54
CA GLY A 56 -8.27 3.42 6.47
C GLY A 56 -6.86 3.47 7.04
N ILE A 57 -6.39 2.36 7.59
CA ILE A 57 -5.02 2.21 8.09
C ILE A 57 -4.38 0.99 7.42
N GLY A 58 -3.15 1.15 6.95
CA GLY A 58 -2.41 0.07 6.30
C GLY A 58 -0.90 0.27 6.33
N LEU A 59 -0.19 -0.57 5.58
CA LEU A 59 1.24 -0.44 5.35
C LEU A 59 1.50 -0.08 3.88
N ASN A 60 2.53 0.73 3.66
CA ASN A 60 3.01 1.07 2.33
C ASN A 60 4.03 0.02 1.90
N TYR A 61 3.56 -1.05 1.26
CA TYR A 61 4.44 -2.12 0.79
C TYR A 61 5.19 -1.72 -0.47
N HIS A 62 6.51 -1.94 -0.52
CA HIS A 62 7.33 -1.65 -1.69
C HIS A 62 7.07 -2.62 -2.84
N PHE A 63 6.83 -3.90 -2.50
CA PHE A 63 6.49 -4.94 -3.47
C PHE A 63 5.11 -5.48 -3.16
N GLY A 64 4.23 -5.43 -4.16
CA GLY A 64 2.85 -5.88 -4.07
C GLY A 64 2.69 -7.39 -4.19
N LEU A 65 1.68 -7.83 -4.94
CA LEU A 65 1.54 -9.22 -5.36
C LEU A 65 2.65 -9.55 -6.36
N PHE A 66 3.07 -10.82 -6.38
CA PHE A 66 4.19 -11.26 -7.20
C PHE A 66 3.88 -11.16 -8.68
N LYS A 67 4.84 -10.63 -9.45
CA LYS A 67 4.80 -10.70 -10.91
C LYS A 67 5.05 -12.15 -11.34
N GLN A 68 4.11 -12.75 -12.07
CA GLN A 68 4.27 -14.09 -12.60
C GLN A 68 5.08 -14.07 -13.89
N VAL A 69 6.14 -14.85 -13.96
CA VAL A 69 6.99 -14.99 -15.13
C VAL A 69 7.27 -16.46 -15.44
N PHE A 70 7.63 -16.77 -16.68
CA PHE A 70 8.05 -18.11 -17.09
C PHE A 70 9.56 -18.14 -17.30
N LYS A 71 10.26 -19.00 -16.56
CA LYS A 71 11.69 -19.31 -16.72
C LYS A 71 11.84 -20.81 -16.89
N ASP A 72 12.57 -21.25 -17.90
CA ASP A 72 12.83 -22.66 -18.19
C ASP A 72 11.56 -23.55 -18.25
N ASN A 73 10.48 -23.01 -18.84
CA ASN A 73 9.13 -23.60 -18.91
C ASN A 73 8.44 -23.80 -17.54
N LEU A 74 8.94 -23.19 -16.49
CA LEU A 74 8.31 -23.19 -15.15
C LEU A 74 7.80 -21.80 -14.81
N GLN A 75 6.62 -21.76 -14.21
CA GLN A 75 6.07 -20.53 -13.66
C GLN A 75 6.86 -20.17 -12.40
N THR A 76 7.38 -18.93 -12.36
CA THR A 76 8.12 -18.38 -11.23
C THR A 76 7.55 -17.03 -10.84
N ALA A 77 7.87 -16.59 -9.63
CA ALA A 77 7.46 -15.30 -9.11
C ALA A 77 8.64 -14.32 -9.04
N GLU A 78 8.39 -13.08 -9.42
CA GLU A 78 9.33 -11.97 -9.25
C GLU A 78 8.68 -10.85 -8.43
N LYS A 79 9.51 -9.96 -7.88
CA LYS A 79 9.03 -8.75 -7.17
C LYS A 79 8.28 -7.84 -8.14
N ASP A 80 7.19 -7.25 -7.65
CA ASP A 80 6.37 -6.28 -8.39
C ASP A 80 6.52 -4.90 -7.75
N ALA A 81 7.39 -4.07 -8.34
CA ALA A 81 7.67 -2.70 -7.88
C ALA A 81 6.57 -1.74 -8.34
N TRP A 82 5.41 -1.80 -7.73
CA TRP A 82 4.25 -0.99 -8.12
C TRP A 82 4.34 0.47 -7.69
N LEU A 83 5.11 0.80 -6.63
CA LEU A 83 5.23 2.17 -6.10
C LEU A 83 5.98 3.15 -7.00
N GLU A 84 6.87 2.68 -7.85
CA GLU A 84 7.78 3.55 -8.63
C GLU A 84 7.07 4.55 -9.55
N LYS A 85 5.80 4.31 -9.87
CA LYS A 85 5.00 5.09 -10.83
C LYS A 85 3.82 5.81 -10.20
N GLN A 86 3.71 5.87 -8.87
CA GLN A 86 2.52 6.38 -8.21
C GLN A 86 2.63 7.88 -7.93
N SER A 87 1.74 8.67 -8.53
CA SER A 87 1.65 10.12 -8.32
C SER A 87 0.62 10.51 -7.24
N TRP A 88 -0.27 9.59 -6.85
CA TRP A 88 -1.36 9.84 -5.90
C TRP A 88 -1.00 9.51 -4.45
N LEU A 89 0.18 8.93 -4.18
CA LEU A 89 0.70 8.67 -2.84
C LEU A 89 1.40 9.92 -2.30
N THR A 90 0.87 10.49 -1.23
CA THR A 90 1.39 11.73 -0.64
C THR A 90 2.20 11.43 0.62
N LYS A 91 3.50 11.73 0.58
CA LYS A 91 4.38 11.66 1.75
C LYS A 91 4.05 12.79 2.72
N THR A 92 3.86 12.45 4.01
CA THR A 92 3.64 13.44 5.09
C THR A 92 4.89 13.69 5.93
N ASP A 93 4.86 14.73 6.78
CA ASP A 93 5.92 14.98 7.76
C ASP A 93 5.75 14.18 9.06
N THR A 94 4.70 13.37 9.17
CA THR A 94 4.42 12.57 10.35
C THR A 94 5.26 11.30 10.38
N SER A 95 5.96 11.10 11.47
CA SER A 95 6.73 9.86 11.73
C SER A 95 6.52 9.42 13.18
N PHE A 96 6.69 8.12 13.42
CA PHE A 96 6.60 7.52 14.74
C PHE A 96 7.71 6.49 14.93
N ASP A 97 8.13 6.31 16.19
CA ASP A 97 9.04 5.25 16.58
C ASP A 97 8.25 4.04 17.09
N VAL A 98 8.60 2.86 16.60
CA VAL A 98 8.06 1.58 17.04
C VAL A 98 9.17 0.71 17.60
N TYR A 99 8.92 0.04 18.71
CA TYR A 99 9.91 -0.76 19.42
C TYR A 99 9.58 -2.25 19.36
N PHE A 100 10.55 -3.05 18.94
CA PHE A 100 10.54 -4.51 19.01
C PHE A 100 11.55 -4.96 20.03
N GLY A 101 11.15 -5.03 21.29
CA GLY A 101 12.07 -5.23 22.41
C GLY A 101 13.09 -4.07 22.51
N LYS A 102 14.36 -4.36 22.20
CA LYS A 102 15.45 -3.33 22.21
C LYS A 102 15.66 -2.67 20.82
N LYS A 103 15.13 -3.24 19.78
CA LYS A 103 15.21 -2.68 18.41
C LYS A 103 14.21 -1.55 18.26
N LYS A 104 14.63 -0.44 17.69
CA LYS A 104 13.80 0.70 17.37
C LYS A 104 13.78 0.91 15.86
N VAL A 105 12.60 1.06 15.30
CA VAL A 105 12.41 1.42 13.89
C VAL A 105 11.58 2.70 13.81
N THR A 106 11.81 3.50 12.79
CA THR A 106 11.04 4.72 12.52
C THR A 106 10.16 4.50 11.32
N SER A 107 8.90 4.87 11.46
CA SER A 107 7.92 4.86 10.36
C SER A 107 7.71 6.26 9.80
N ARG A 108 7.30 6.32 8.54
CA ARG A 108 6.79 7.51 7.86
C ARG A 108 5.36 7.28 7.43
N LEU A 109 4.50 8.28 7.65
CA LEU A 109 3.12 8.25 7.17
C LEU A 109 3.01 8.75 5.74
N TYR A 110 2.28 8.01 4.93
CA TYR A 110 1.82 8.38 3.59
C TYR A 110 0.30 8.36 3.53
N ASP A 111 -0.27 9.26 2.75
CA ASP A 111 -1.71 9.37 2.56
C ASP A 111 -2.10 9.04 1.12
N ILE A 112 -3.24 8.37 0.98
CA ILE A 112 -3.99 8.25 -0.27
C ILE A 112 -5.37 8.85 -0.04
N ASP A 113 -5.80 9.75 -0.92
CA ASP A 113 -7.16 10.27 -0.89
C ASP A 113 -8.13 9.23 -1.45
N VAL A 114 -9.13 8.88 -0.64
CA VAL A 114 -10.23 7.99 -1.03
C VAL A 114 -11.40 8.85 -1.43
N ILE A 115 -11.59 9.02 -2.74
CA ILE A 115 -12.61 9.90 -3.31
C ILE A 115 -13.90 9.11 -3.50
N GLY A 116 -14.93 9.51 -2.79
CA GLY A 116 -16.27 9.00 -2.95
C GLY A 116 -16.98 9.56 -4.18
N TYR A 117 -18.17 9.05 -4.44
CA TYR A 117 -19.04 9.60 -5.48
C TYR A 117 -19.53 11.00 -5.02
N ASP A 118 -19.61 11.94 -5.92
CA ASP A 118 -19.93 13.36 -5.72
C ASP A 118 -18.81 14.17 -5.01
N SER A 119 -18.72 14.20 -3.70
CA SER A 119 -17.84 15.14 -2.98
C SER A 119 -17.18 14.58 -1.72
N GLY A 120 -17.45 13.35 -1.35
CA GLY A 120 -16.84 12.75 -0.17
C GLY A 120 -15.37 12.44 -0.40
N VAL A 121 -14.50 12.87 0.50
CA VAL A 121 -13.08 12.53 0.48
C VAL A 121 -12.66 12.09 1.88
N ASN A 122 -12.16 10.88 1.98
CA ASN A 122 -11.55 10.32 3.17
C ASN A 122 -10.07 10.00 2.92
N LYS A 123 -9.37 9.43 3.88
CA LYS A 123 -7.96 9.08 3.72
C LYS A 123 -7.70 7.62 4.03
N LEU A 124 -6.80 7.03 3.25
CA LEU A 124 -6.11 5.81 3.59
C LEU A 124 -4.70 6.18 4.06
N ARG A 125 -4.41 5.88 5.32
CA ARG A 125 -3.17 6.18 6.02
C ARG A 125 -2.23 4.98 5.95
N LEU A 126 -1.12 5.11 5.27
CA LEU A 126 -0.15 4.04 5.06
C LEU A 126 1.15 4.33 5.79
N PHE A 127 1.58 3.40 6.63
CA PHE A 127 2.86 3.51 7.31
C PHE A 127 3.94 2.74 6.56
N ASP A 128 5.08 3.40 6.36
CA ASP A 128 6.26 2.82 5.73
C ASP A 128 7.44 2.82 6.71
N LEU A 129 8.33 1.85 6.56
CA LEU A 129 9.57 1.81 7.31
C LEU A 129 10.59 2.75 6.66
N GLU A 130 11.10 3.76 7.40
CA GLU A 130 12.08 4.71 6.83
C GLU A 130 13.41 4.07 6.40
N SER A 131 13.78 2.97 7.05
CA SER A 131 15.03 2.23 6.79
C SER A 131 14.86 1.04 5.85
N VAL A 132 13.73 0.94 5.15
CA VAL A 132 13.50 -0.16 4.21
C VAL A 132 14.60 -0.26 3.16
N ASP A 133 15.01 -1.48 2.85
CA ASP A 133 16.10 -1.73 1.91
C ASP A 133 15.68 -2.75 0.84
N GLU A 134 15.28 -2.25 -0.32
CA GLU A 134 14.87 -3.06 -1.46
C GLU A 134 16.00 -3.94 -2.02
N SER A 135 17.27 -3.60 -1.74
CA SER A 135 18.42 -4.37 -2.19
C SER A 135 18.58 -5.72 -1.50
N LEU A 136 17.83 -5.95 -0.40
CA LEU A 136 17.75 -7.27 0.24
C LEU A 136 17.16 -8.34 -0.70
N VAL A 137 16.30 -7.94 -1.64
CA VAL A 137 15.69 -8.84 -2.64
C VAL A 137 16.58 -8.89 -3.88
N LYS A 138 17.44 -9.90 -3.95
CA LYS A 138 18.42 -10.04 -5.05
C LYS A 138 17.88 -10.81 -6.24
N ASP A 139 17.08 -11.83 -6.00
CA ASP A 139 16.49 -12.68 -7.04
C ASP A 139 15.11 -13.18 -6.61
N GLY A 140 14.17 -13.15 -7.57
CA GLY A 140 12.79 -13.58 -7.33
C GLY A 140 12.12 -12.79 -6.21
N ILE A 141 11.70 -13.51 -5.18
CA ILE A 141 10.99 -12.97 -4.01
C ILE A 141 11.67 -13.32 -2.67
N THR A 142 12.90 -13.82 -2.73
CA THR A 142 13.64 -14.30 -1.55
C THR A 142 14.47 -13.18 -0.94
N PHE A 143 14.39 -13.04 0.39
CA PHE A 143 15.14 -12.09 1.18
C PHE A 143 15.35 -12.57 2.62
N ASP A 144 16.21 -11.90 3.38
CA ASP A 144 16.39 -12.14 4.81
C ASP A 144 15.17 -11.65 5.60
N LYS A 145 14.41 -12.57 6.18
CA LYS A 145 13.19 -12.28 6.95
C LYS A 145 13.46 -11.85 8.40
N GLU A 146 14.68 -12.01 8.91
CA GLU A 146 15.03 -11.69 10.31
C GLU A 146 15.41 -10.21 10.51
N ASP A 147 15.81 -9.52 9.45
CA ASP A 147 16.21 -8.10 9.52
C ASP A 147 14.99 -7.15 9.48
N VAL A 148 14.21 -7.17 10.57
CA VAL A 148 12.99 -6.34 10.69
C VAL A 148 13.27 -4.85 10.61
N GLU A 149 14.51 -4.41 10.83
CA GLU A 149 14.90 -3.00 10.70
C GLU A 149 14.97 -2.54 9.24
N LYS A 150 14.87 -3.48 8.26
CA LYS A 150 14.95 -3.19 6.84
C LYS A 150 13.88 -3.83 5.97
N ASN A 151 13.10 -4.78 6.50
CA ASN A 151 12.23 -5.61 5.66
C ASN A 151 10.73 -5.50 5.94
N LEU A 152 10.30 -4.79 6.99
CA LEU A 152 8.90 -4.78 7.45
C LEU A 152 7.88 -4.37 6.37
N THR A 153 8.25 -3.46 5.48
CA THR A 153 7.37 -2.96 4.41
C THR A 153 7.82 -3.38 3.01
N LEU A 154 8.74 -4.37 2.90
CA LEU A 154 9.18 -4.85 1.59
C LEU A 154 8.05 -5.52 0.81
N PHE A 155 7.44 -6.55 1.35
CA PHE A 155 6.41 -7.35 0.66
C PHE A 155 5.06 -7.30 1.38
N LEU A 156 3.99 -7.14 0.58
CA LEU A 156 2.62 -7.31 1.04
C LEU A 156 2.39 -8.71 1.62
N TYR A 157 2.95 -9.73 1.00
CA TYR A 157 2.79 -11.11 1.41
C TYR A 157 4.13 -11.86 1.36
N PRO A 158 5.00 -11.70 2.40
CA PRO A 158 6.21 -12.49 2.47
C PRO A 158 5.88 -13.97 2.60
N ASP A 159 6.75 -14.84 2.09
CA ASP A 159 6.64 -16.27 2.28
C ASP A 159 6.64 -16.61 3.78
N ASP A 160 5.57 -17.21 4.26
CA ASP A 160 5.35 -17.60 5.66
C ASP A 160 5.37 -19.13 5.89
N SER A 161 5.99 -19.86 4.97
CA SER A 161 6.16 -21.32 5.09
C SER A 161 7.15 -21.74 6.19
N ASP A 162 7.94 -20.80 6.70
CA ASP A 162 8.90 -20.99 7.79
C ASP A 162 8.58 -20.11 9.02
N GLU A 163 9.29 -20.37 10.13
CA GLU A 163 9.10 -19.64 11.39
C GLU A 163 9.45 -18.15 11.25
N ALA A 164 10.50 -17.81 10.50
CA ALA A 164 10.92 -16.43 10.29
C ALA A 164 9.86 -15.63 9.51
N GLY A 165 9.26 -16.22 8.49
CA GLY A 165 8.17 -15.60 7.74
C GLY A 165 6.90 -15.42 8.56
N ASN A 166 6.53 -16.40 9.36
CA ASN A 166 5.41 -16.27 10.31
C ASN A 166 5.65 -15.13 11.30
N LEU A 167 6.85 -15.04 11.86
CA LEU A 167 7.22 -13.99 12.82
C LEU A 167 7.24 -12.60 12.14
N LEU A 168 7.76 -12.50 10.92
CA LEU A 168 7.75 -11.26 10.15
C LEU A 168 6.32 -10.73 9.95
N ARG A 169 5.36 -11.60 9.63
CA ARG A 169 3.95 -11.22 9.50
C ARG A 169 3.36 -10.68 10.79
N ILE A 170 3.71 -11.28 11.94
CA ILE A 170 3.30 -10.75 13.25
C ILE A 170 3.91 -9.36 13.47
N TYR A 171 5.17 -9.16 13.14
CA TYR A 171 5.84 -7.86 13.26
C TYR A 171 5.22 -6.81 12.33
N GLN A 172 4.84 -7.15 11.11
CA GLN A 172 4.10 -6.25 10.20
C GLN A 172 2.79 -5.78 10.86
N GLN A 173 2.00 -6.69 11.43
CA GLN A 173 0.75 -6.33 12.11
C GLN A 173 1.00 -5.47 13.35
N TYR A 174 1.99 -5.82 14.16
CA TYR A 174 2.37 -5.03 15.34
C TYR A 174 2.83 -3.63 14.95
N PHE A 175 3.64 -3.50 13.89
CA PHE A 175 4.10 -2.22 13.37
C PHE A 175 2.92 -1.36 12.90
N MET A 176 2.00 -1.91 12.13
CA MET A 176 0.80 -1.21 11.66
C MET A 176 -0.05 -0.71 12.83
N VAL A 177 -0.40 -1.58 13.78
CA VAL A 177 -1.28 -1.24 14.92
C VAL A 177 -0.61 -0.23 15.86
N SER A 178 0.69 -0.38 16.12
CA SER A 178 1.45 0.57 16.96
C SER A 178 1.45 1.98 16.36
N ASN A 179 1.65 2.10 15.05
CA ASN A 179 1.60 3.37 14.33
C ASN A 179 0.19 3.96 14.34
N ALA A 180 -0.83 3.14 14.09
CA ALA A 180 -2.23 3.55 14.13
C ALA A 180 -2.61 4.13 15.50
N ALA A 181 -2.23 3.46 16.59
CA ALA A 181 -2.49 3.93 17.94
C ALA A 181 -1.81 5.29 18.23
N GLN A 182 -0.56 5.46 17.79
CA GLN A 182 0.17 6.70 17.95
C GLN A 182 -0.47 7.84 17.12
N LEU A 183 -0.93 7.56 15.91
CA LEU A 183 -1.62 8.54 15.06
C LEU A 183 -2.92 9.01 15.73
N ILE A 184 -3.77 8.09 16.18
CA ILE A 184 -5.02 8.40 16.88
C ILE A 184 -4.74 9.28 18.12
N LEU A 185 -3.77 8.91 18.94
CA LEU A 185 -3.41 9.69 20.13
C LEU A 185 -2.86 11.09 19.79
N LYS A 186 -2.18 11.24 18.66
CA LYS A 186 -1.71 12.54 18.16
C LYS A 186 -2.87 13.44 17.72
N GLU A 187 -3.86 12.86 17.01
CA GLU A 187 -4.99 13.61 16.47
C GLU A 187 -6.07 13.95 17.52
N MET A 188 -6.11 13.22 18.64
CA MET A 188 -7.00 13.51 19.76
C MET A 188 -6.48 14.62 20.69
N ARG A 189 -5.28 15.13 20.49
CA ARG A 189 -4.67 16.22 21.29
C ARG A 189 -4.87 17.57 20.64
#